data_5dff382a3f25e850055cb7c256e56f53
#
_entry.id   5dff382a3f25e850055cb7c256e56f53
#
_cell.length_a   1.000
_cell.length_b   1.000
_cell.length_c   1.000
_cell.angle_alpha   90.00
_cell.angle_beta   90.00
_cell.angle_gamma   90.00
#
_symmetry.space_group_name_H-M   'P 1'
#
loop_
_entity.id
_entity.type
_entity.pdbx_description
1 polymer ?
#
loop_
_entity_poly.entity_id
_entity_poly.type
_entity_poly.pdbx_seq_one_letter_code
_entity_poly.pdbx_strand_id
1 'polypeptide(L)'
;STLTDEIVYGKDNGLGLIDMRGLDYNDPKWDDLLDQLTPSDYQTLITQSGYGTSAIKSVDKPAATDRDSATGLLNFGFDASGNFVFTRYIEHCGVIVLAQTYNDELATHYGENIGDESYYLDVDGWYAPAVNMHRTAFSGRNSEYYSEDPFVGGHIASLECEGVASRGMYVFVKHYAINDQEDHRGDREGQYSIATFLNEQAAREIYLKPFEMCVKADAVEMNYVKDNGDGTYSNATTEIPSVTGVMTSFNRVGYTWAGGNYNLVTGLLRNEWGFHGFIITDNANTGVFMDAGQMIQAGADGKLTNLPSGARYTFN
;
A
#
# COMPACT_ATOMS: atom_id res chain seq x y z
N SER A 1 6.53 22.44 -5.75
CA SER A 1 6.75 22.90 -7.14
C SER A 1 5.90 24.13 -7.40
N THR A 2 6.45 25.08 -8.13
CA THR A 2 5.70 26.22 -8.64
C THR A 2 5.18 25.87 -10.04
N LEU A 3 4.08 26.46 -10.48
CA LEU A 3 3.55 26.28 -11.85
C LEU A 3 4.52 26.74 -12.95
N THR A 4 5.69 27.26 -12.57
CA THR A 4 6.75 27.76 -13.45
C THR A 4 7.91 26.78 -13.59
N ASP A 5 7.92 25.67 -12.85
CA ASP A 5 8.98 24.68 -12.96
C ASP A 5 8.83 23.93 -14.30
N GLU A 6 9.90 23.87 -15.07
CA GLU A 6 9.93 23.12 -16.32
C GLU A 6 10.03 21.63 -15.98
N ILE A 7 9.02 20.85 -16.39
CA ILE A 7 9.03 19.41 -16.20
C ILE A 7 9.83 18.77 -17.34
N VAL A 8 10.84 18.00 -17.00
CA VAL A 8 11.69 17.30 -17.95
C VAL A 8 11.24 15.83 -18.06
N TYR A 9 11.25 15.29 -19.26
CA TYR A 9 10.86 13.91 -19.55
C TYR A 9 11.85 13.25 -20.51
N GLY A 10 12.05 11.94 -20.36
CA GLY A 10 12.71 11.09 -21.33
C GLY A 10 14.19 11.39 -21.55
N LYS A 11 14.87 11.95 -20.55
CA LYS A 11 16.34 12.05 -20.58
C LYS A 11 16.96 10.66 -20.55
N ASP A 12 18.15 10.56 -21.10
CA ASP A 12 19.00 9.37 -20.98
C ASP A 12 20.16 9.70 -20.02
N ASN A 13 19.92 9.52 -18.73
CA ASN A 13 20.93 9.71 -17.69
C ASN A 13 21.66 8.39 -17.35
N GLY A 14 21.26 7.27 -17.99
CA GLY A 14 21.88 5.95 -17.81
C GLY A 14 21.66 5.35 -16.40
N LEU A 15 20.59 5.75 -15.71
CA LEU A 15 20.29 5.31 -14.36
C LEU A 15 19.18 4.27 -14.34
N GLY A 16 19.37 3.21 -13.54
CA GLY A 16 18.34 2.27 -13.19
C GLY A 16 17.84 2.47 -11.74
N LEU A 17 16.66 1.96 -11.42
CA LEU A 17 16.12 2.02 -10.07
C LEU A 17 17.07 1.36 -9.04
N ILE A 18 17.83 0.36 -9.44
CA ILE A 18 18.83 -0.32 -8.61
C ILE A 18 19.93 0.62 -8.12
N ASP A 19 20.27 1.66 -8.89
CA ASP A 19 21.30 2.65 -8.54
C ASP A 19 20.88 3.59 -7.41
N MET A 20 19.58 3.56 -7.06
CA MET A 20 19.01 4.37 -5.96
C MET A 20 19.09 3.67 -4.61
N ARG A 21 19.49 2.39 -4.58
CA ARG A 21 19.54 1.60 -3.34
C ARG A 21 20.46 2.25 -2.30
N GLY A 22 19.92 2.49 -1.12
CA GLY A 22 20.65 3.08 0.01
C GLY A 22 20.88 4.58 -0.06
N LEU A 23 20.29 5.28 -1.04
CA LEU A 23 20.31 6.74 -1.10
C LEU A 23 19.28 7.34 -0.14
N ASP A 24 19.62 8.51 0.43
CA ASP A 24 18.64 9.30 1.18
C ASP A 24 17.46 9.69 0.28
N TYR A 25 16.27 9.82 0.88
CA TYR A 25 15.06 10.23 0.18
C TYR A 25 15.20 11.58 -0.57
N ASN A 26 16.02 12.49 -0.03
CA ASN A 26 16.26 13.81 -0.62
C ASN A 26 17.54 13.86 -1.48
N ASP A 27 18.15 12.71 -1.82
CA ASP A 27 19.33 12.69 -2.68
C ASP A 27 18.96 13.22 -4.08
N PRO A 28 19.70 14.22 -4.61
CA PRO A 28 19.37 14.82 -5.92
C PRO A 28 19.43 13.85 -7.10
N LYS A 29 20.06 12.69 -6.94
CA LYS A 29 20.10 11.64 -7.95
C LYS A 29 18.70 11.08 -8.28
N TRP A 30 17.75 11.22 -7.35
CA TRP A 30 16.35 10.89 -7.62
C TRP A 30 15.75 11.76 -8.73
N ASP A 31 16.09 13.05 -8.79
CA ASP A 31 15.62 13.94 -9.85
C ASP A 31 16.17 13.50 -11.21
N ASP A 32 17.44 13.11 -11.26
CA ASP A 32 18.06 12.57 -12.48
C ASP A 32 17.39 11.28 -12.97
N LEU A 33 16.99 10.39 -12.04
CA LEU A 33 16.23 9.18 -12.39
C LEU A 33 14.83 9.51 -12.88
N LEU A 34 14.12 10.41 -12.20
CA LEU A 34 12.76 10.83 -12.56
C LEU A 34 12.70 11.53 -13.92
N ASP A 35 13.72 12.29 -14.28
CA ASP A 35 13.85 12.93 -15.59
C ASP A 35 13.89 11.93 -16.76
N GLN A 36 14.22 10.67 -16.51
CA GLN A 36 14.20 9.61 -17.53
C GLN A 36 12.78 9.10 -17.84
N LEU A 37 11.83 9.28 -16.91
CA LEU A 37 10.46 8.82 -17.09
C LEU A 37 9.77 9.60 -18.19
N THR A 38 8.97 8.92 -18.99
CA THR A 38 8.11 9.51 -20.01
C THR A 38 6.70 9.77 -19.47
N PRO A 39 5.89 10.64 -20.09
CA PRO A 39 4.47 10.78 -19.75
C PRO A 39 3.70 9.46 -19.75
N SER A 40 4.06 8.53 -20.65
CA SER A 40 3.46 7.18 -20.71
C SER A 40 3.83 6.32 -19.48
N ASP A 41 5.06 6.45 -18.97
CA ASP A 41 5.51 5.75 -17.77
C ASP A 41 4.74 6.23 -16.54
N TYR A 42 4.60 7.54 -16.38
CA TYR A 42 3.75 8.12 -15.32
C TYR A 42 2.31 7.66 -15.43
N GLN A 43 1.73 7.69 -16.63
CA GLN A 43 0.37 7.21 -16.83
C GLN A 43 0.21 5.75 -16.41
N THR A 44 1.16 4.90 -16.79
CA THR A 44 1.17 3.47 -16.44
C THR A 44 1.25 3.26 -14.93
N LEU A 45 2.22 3.92 -14.27
CA LEU A 45 2.40 3.80 -12.81
C LEU A 45 1.18 4.28 -12.03
N ILE A 46 0.55 5.36 -12.46
CA ILE A 46 -0.58 5.96 -11.75
C ILE A 46 -1.88 5.17 -11.97
N THR A 47 -2.13 4.70 -13.19
CA THR A 47 -3.45 4.16 -13.56
C THR A 47 -3.52 2.64 -13.63
N GLN A 48 -2.40 1.92 -13.48
CA GLN A 48 -2.33 0.47 -13.62
C GLN A 48 -1.56 -0.17 -12.46
N SER A 49 -1.96 0.16 -11.23
CA SER A 49 -1.34 -0.37 -10.01
C SER A 49 -2.23 -1.42 -9.32
N GLY A 50 -2.99 -2.19 -10.10
CA GLY A 50 -3.88 -3.22 -9.57
C GLY A 50 -3.19 -4.58 -9.47
N TYR A 51 -3.08 -5.10 -8.25
CA TYR A 51 -2.43 -6.38 -7.94
C TYR A 51 -0.98 -6.48 -8.40
N GLY A 52 -0.30 -5.33 -8.40
CA GLY A 52 1.10 -5.20 -8.80
C GLY A 52 1.35 -3.93 -9.60
N THR A 53 2.58 -3.71 -9.98
CA THR A 53 3.00 -2.57 -10.81
C THR A 53 3.75 -3.05 -12.05
N SER A 54 3.52 -2.39 -13.17
CA SER A 54 4.19 -2.71 -14.44
C SER A 54 5.70 -2.43 -14.38
N ALA A 55 6.46 -3.15 -15.20
CA ALA A 55 7.86 -2.82 -15.46
C ALA A 55 7.95 -1.48 -16.21
N ILE A 56 8.92 -0.64 -15.83
CA ILE A 56 9.20 0.65 -16.49
C ILE A 56 10.64 0.61 -16.99
N LYS A 57 10.78 0.48 -18.30
CA LYS A 57 12.09 0.26 -18.95
C LYS A 57 13.01 1.47 -18.88
N SER A 58 12.47 2.68 -18.89
CA SER A 58 13.25 3.92 -18.84
C SER A 58 14.09 4.09 -17.58
N VAL A 59 13.76 3.35 -16.52
CA VAL A 59 14.46 3.36 -15.22
C VAL A 59 14.77 1.95 -14.71
N ASP A 60 14.73 0.94 -15.56
CA ASP A 60 14.95 -0.46 -15.23
C ASP A 60 14.15 -0.97 -14.00
N LYS A 61 12.95 -0.38 -13.77
CA LYS A 61 12.05 -0.86 -12.73
C LYS A 61 11.44 -2.20 -13.16
N PRO A 62 11.60 -3.29 -12.39
CA PRO A 62 10.91 -4.54 -12.67
C PRO A 62 9.40 -4.42 -12.44
N ALA A 63 8.63 -5.35 -12.98
CA ALA A 63 7.27 -5.56 -12.56
C ALA A 63 7.23 -6.06 -11.12
N ALA A 64 6.15 -5.79 -10.42
CA ALA A 64 5.89 -6.34 -9.09
C ALA A 64 4.51 -6.99 -9.05
N THR A 65 4.33 -7.99 -8.18
CA THR A 65 3.10 -8.74 -7.99
C THR A 65 2.61 -8.58 -6.56
N ASP A 66 1.37 -8.12 -6.40
CA ASP A 66 0.73 -7.95 -5.09
C ASP A 66 -0.40 -8.95 -4.90
N ARG A 67 -0.67 -9.32 -3.65
CA ARG A 67 -1.81 -10.18 -3.28
C ARG A 67 -2.61 -9.58 -2.15
N ASP A 68 -3.89 -9.93 -2.14
CA ASP A 68 -4.84 -9.52 -1.11
C ASP A 68 -5.12 -10.69 -0.16
N SER A 69 -5.63 -10.44 0.95
CA SER A 69 -6.24 -11.21 2.03
C SER A 69 -5.74 -10.69 3.37
N ALA A 70 -6.58 -10.82 4.41
CA ALA A 70 -6.22 -10.41 5.76
C ALA A 70 -5.36 -11.46 6.50
N THR A 71 -5.31 -12.69 6.00
CA THR A 71 -4.78 -13.86 6.72
C THR A 71 -3.77 -14.67 5.92
N GLY A 72 -3.24 -14.10 4.84
CA GLY A 72 -2.27 -14.76 3.98
C GLY A 72 -2.23 -14.15 2.59
N LEU A 73 -1.58 -14.83 1.66
CA LEU A 73 -1.40 -14.37 0.29
C LEU A 73 -2.37 -15.11 -0.64
N LEU A 74 -3.58 -14.55 -0.83
CA LEU A 74 -4.59 -15.14 -1.69
C LEU A 74 -4.09 -15.20 -3.13
N ASN A 75 -3.52 -16.32 -3.50
CA ASN A 75 -2.97 -16.52 -4.84
C ASN A 75 -4.04 -17.05 -5.79
N PHE A 76 -4.10 -16.47 -6.97
CA PHE A 76 -5.10 -16.80 -7.98
C PHE A 76 -4.51 -16.76 -9.39
N GLY A 77 -5.18 -17.40 -10.32
CA GLY A 77 -4.79 -17.44 -11.72
C GLY A 77 -5.93 -17.90 -12.61
N PHE A 78 -5.59 -18.34 -13.80
CA PHE A 78 -6.55 -18.95 -14.72
C PHE A 78 -6.08 -20.35 -15.10
N ASP A 79 -6.99 -21.32 -15.11
CA ASP A 79 -6.71 -22.66 -15.58
C ASP A 79 -6.52 -22.71 -17.12
N ALA A 80 -6.20 -23.88 -17.64
CA ALA A 80 -6.01 -24.08 -19.07
C ALA A 80 -7.28 -23.81 -19.92
N SER A 81 -8.44 -23.77 -19.29
CA SER A 81 -9.72 -23.45 -19.92
C SER A 81 -10.11 -21.98 -19.79
N GLY A 82 -9.26 -21.16 -19.13
CA GLY A 82 -9.49 -19.74 -18.88
C GLY A 82 -10.43 -19.45 -17.72
N ASN A 83 -10.73 -20.44 -16.85
CA ASN A 83 -11.51 -20.19 -15.66
C ASN A 83 -10.63 -19.61 -14.55
N PHE A 84 -11.20 -18.66 -13.81
CA PHE A 84 -10.56 -18.13 -12.61
C PHE A 84 -10.47 -19.22 -11.53
N VAL A 85 -9.27 -19.43 -11.00
CA VAL A 85 -9.00 -20.43 -9.97
C VAL A 85 -8.09 -19.86 -8.88
N PHE A 86 -8.32 -20.29 -7.66
CA PHE A 86 -7.35 -20.08 -6.58
C PHE A 86 -6.26 -21.15 -6.68
N THR A 87 -5.02 -20.70 -6.55
CA THR A 87 -3.85 -21.58 -6.52
C THR A 87 -3.40 -21.83 -5.07
N ARG A 88 -2.28 -22.50 -4.89
CA ARG A 88 -1.78 -22.78 -3.55
C ARG A 88 -1.51 -21.51 -2.77
N TYR A 89 -2.05 -21.41 -1.57
CA TYR A 89 -1.74 -20.40 -0.56
C TYR A 89 -2.01 -21.01 0.83
N ILE A 90 -1.41 -20.43 1.85
CA ILE A 90 -1.68 -20.79 3.24
C ILE A 90 -2.59 -19.70 3.81
N GLU A 91 -3.61 -20.11 4.52
CA GLU A 91 -4.47 -19.23 5.28
C GLU A 91 -4.14 -19.39 6.76
N HIS A 92 -3.65 -18.32 7.37
CA HIS A 92 -3.32 -18.27 8.78
C HIS A 92 -4.55 -18.02 9.64
N CYS A 93 -4.42 -18.04 10.96
CA CYS A 93 -5.52 -17.68 11.86
C CYS A 93 -5.94 -16.21 11.64
N GLY A 94 -7.22 -15.93 11.91
CA GLY A 94 -7.73 -14.56 11.80
C GLY A 94 -6.98 -13.59 12.73
N VAL A 95 -6.75 -12.37 12.26
CA VAL A 95 -6.00 -11.33 12.99
C VAL A 95 -6.65 -10.94 14.33
N ILE A 96 -7.97 -11.15 14.49
CA ILE A 96 -8.65 -11.03 15.78
C ILE A 96 -8.05 -12.00 16.79
N VAL A 97 -7.81 -13.24 16.39
CA VAL A 97 -7.23 -14.29 17.25
C VAL A 97 -5.80 -13.91 17.60
N LEU A 98 -5.03 -13.44 16.62
CA LEU A 98 -3.67 -12.95 16.85
C LEU A 98 -3.67 -11.82 17.88
N ALA A 99 -4.51 -10.80 17.71
CA ALA A 99 -4.60 -9.66 18.62
C ALA A 99 -4.98 -10.07 20.06
N GLN A 100 -5.88 -11.07 20.22
CA GLN A 100 -6.28 -11.57 21.53
C GLN A 100 -5.19 -12.32 22.28
N THR A 101 -4.09 -12.68 21.64
CA THR A 101 -2.96 -13.30 22.30
C THR A 101 -2.17 -12.31 23.16
N TYR A 102 -2.19 -11.02 22.83
CA TYR A 102 -1.34 -9.98 23.41
C TYR A 102 0.14 -10.41 23.42
N ASN A 103 0.57 -11.12 22.39
CA ASN A 103 1.90 -11.68 22.30
C ASN A 103 2.66 -11.06 21.12
N ASP A 104 3.63 -10.23 21.45
CA ASP A 104 4.44 -9.47 20.50
C ASP A 104 5.29 -10.39 19.61
N GLU A 105 5.94 -11.40 20.19
CA GLU A 105 6.75 -12.37 19.46
C GLU A 105 5.91 -13.14 18.44
N LEU A 106 4.69 -13.52 18.82
CA LEU A 106 3.79 -14.23 17.91
C LEU A 106 3.32 -13.33 16.76
N ALA A 107 3.10 -12.03 17.02
CA ALA A 107 2.73 -11.08 15.99
C ALA A 107 3.86 -10.90 14.95
N THR A 108 5.09 -10.77 15.40
CA THR A 108 6.26 -10.71 14.51
C THR A 108 6.41 -12.00 13.70
N HIS A 109 6.32 -13.17 14.35
CA HIS A 109 6.40 -14.46 13.65
C HIS A 109 5.27 -14.69 12.65
N TYR A 110 4.09 -14.15 12.92
CA TYR A 110 2.98 -14.22 11.97
C TYR A 110 3.35 -13.49 10.67
N GLY A 111 3.91 -12.28 10.79
CA GLY A 111 4.41 -11.52 9.65
C GLY A 111 5.58 -12.20 8.93
N GLU A 112 6.54 -12.75 9.68
CA GLU A 112 7.67 -13.51 9.12
C GLU A 112 7.21 -14.69 8.27
N ASN A 113 6.22 -15.45 8.74
CA ASN A 113 5.68 -16.60 8.01
C ASN A 113 5.04 -16.18 6.68
N ILE A 114 4.28 -15.07 6.67
CA ILE A 114 3.68 -14.53 5.43
C ILE A 114 4.77 -14.04 4.48
N GLY A 115 5.80 -13.38 5.01
CA GLY A 115 6.95 -12.94 4.23
C GLY A 115 7.74 -14.12 3.63
N ASP A 116 7.91 -15.20 4.37
CA ASP A 116 8.56 -16.42 3.86
C ASP A 116 7.72 -17.09 2.75
N GLU A 117 6.38 -17.09 2.87
CA GLU A 117 5.50 -17.61 1.82
C GLU A 117 5.58 -16.78 0.54
N SER A 118 5.76 -15.45 0.65
CA SER A 118 5.85 -14.57 -0.50
C SER A 118 6.94 -14.99 -1.48
N TYR A 119 8.08 -15.43 -0.96
CA TYR A 119 9.19 -15.95 -1.76
C TYR A 119 8.81 -17.18 -2.59
N TYR A 120 8.03 -18.12 -2.01
CA TYR A 120 7.60 -19.33 -2.71
C TYR A 120 6.47 -19.09 -3.70
N LEU A 121 5.72 -18.01 -3.51
CA LEU A 121 4.57 -17.64 -4.34
C LEU A 121 4.92 -16.60 -5.41
N ASP A 122 6.15 -16.09 -5.43
CA ASP A 122 6.60 -15.00 -6.30
C ASP A 122 5.71 -13.76 -6.15
N VAL A 123 5.54 -13.33 -4.90
CA VAL A 123 4.71 -12.19 -4.50
C VAL A 123 5.58 -11.15 -3.83
N ASP A 124 5.53 -9.91 -4.30
CA ASP A 124 6.36 -8.82 -3.81
C ASP A 124 5.66 -7.97 -2.73
N GLY A 125 4.33 -7.86 -2.81
CA GLY A 125 3.56 -6.99 -1.95
C GLY A 125 2.25 -7.60 -1.45
N TRP A 126 1.80 -7.10 -0.30
CA TRP A 126 0.60 -7.57 0.38
C TRP A 126 -0.36 -6.44 0.72
N TYR A 127 -1.62 -6.57 0.28
CA TYR A 127 -2.70 -5.63 0.63
C TYR A 127 -3.25 -5.94 2.02
N ALA A 128 -2.40 -5.77 3.01
CA ALA A 128 -2.63 -5.90 4.45
C ALA A 128 -1.46 -5.25 5.20
N PRO A 129 -1.53 -5.14 6.55
CA PRO A 129 -2.67 -5.45 7.42
C PRO A 129 -3.82 -4.45 7.30
N ALA A 130 -5.02 -4.89 7.68
CA ALA A 130 -6.20 -4.03 7.77
C ALA A 130 -6.42 -3.59 9.22
N VAL A 131 -6.33 -2.29 9.50
CA VAL A 131 -6.26 -1.75 10.87
C VAL A 131 -7.43 -0.83 11.23
N ASN A 132 -8.55 -0.92 10.51
CA ASN A 132 -9.76 -0.20 10.89
C ASN A 132 -10.34 -0.77 12.20
N MET A 133 -11.30 -0.05 12.78
CA MET A 133 -11.80 -0.34 14.12
C MET A 133 -13.00 -1.27 14.11
N HIS A 134 -13.10 -2.16 15.09
CA HIS A 134 -14.35 -2.82 15.43
C HIS A 134 -15.31 -1.82 16.07
N ARG A 135 -16.34 -1.38 15.33
CA ARG A 135 -17.33 -0.42 15.82
C ARG A 135 -18.68 -1.07 16.10
N THR A 136 -19.13 -1.91 15.20
CA THR A 136 -20.38 -2.65 15.34
C THR A 136 -20.19 -4.09 14.88
N ALA A 137 -20.89 -5.03 15.48
CA ALA A 137 -20.89 -6.42 15.06
C ALA A 137 -21.39 -6.61 13.62
N PHE A 138 -22.12 -5.64 13.09
CA PHE A 138 -22.70 -5.68 11.74
C PHE A 138 -21.83 -4.99 10.67
N SER A 139 -20.59 -4.63 10.99
CA SER A 139 -19.68 -3.98 10.04
C SER A 139 -19.45 -4.78 8.74
N GLY A 140 -19.46 -6.10 8.81
CA GLY A 140 -19.23 -6.97 7.67
C GLY A 140 -17.76 -7.34 7.41
N ARG A 141 -16.80 -6.57 7.92
CA ARG A 141 -15.36 -6.78 7.74
C ARG A 141 -14.56 -6.87 9.06
N ASN A 142 -15.23 -6.99 10.20
CA ASN A 142 -14.53 -7.15 11.49
C ASN A 142 -13.56 -8.35 11.51
N SER A 143 -13.80 -9.35 10.67
CA SER A 143 -12.92 -10.53 10.57
C SER A 143 -11.49 -10.22 10.11
N GLU A 144 -11.28 -9.11 9.44
CA GLU A 144 -9.96 -8.69 8.95
C GLU A 144 -9.33 -7.56 9.77
N TYR A 145 -10.02 -7.07 10.81
CA TYR A 145 -9.52 -6.01 11.70
C TYR A 145 -9.18 -6.61 13.08
N TYR A 146 -8.22 -6.01 13.76
CA TYR A 146 -7.61 -6.59 14.96
C TYR A 146 -8.46 -6.43 16.23
N SER A 147 -9.00 -5.22 16.47
CA SER A 147 -9.59 -4.88 17.77
C SER A 147 -10.53 -3.69 17.69
N GLU A 148 -11.32 -3.50 18.75
CA GLU A 148 -12.01 -2.23 19.06
C GLU A 148 -11.09 -1.23 19.77
N ASP A 149 -9.93 -1.69 20.29
CA ASP A 149 -8.93 -0.86 20.93
C ASP A 149 -7.88 -0.43 19.87
N PRO A 150 -7.74 0.89 19.63
CA PRO A 150 -6.82 1.39 18.61
C PRO A 150 -5.35 1.11 18.91
N PHE A 151 -4.97 1.03 20.19
CA PHE A 151 -3.62 0.73 20.59
C PHE A 151 -3.30 -0.74 20.34
N VAL A 152 -4.15 -1.65 20.79
CA VAL A 152 -3.96 -3.10 20.55
C VAL A 152 -3.89 -3.41 19.07
N GLY A 153 -4.83 -2.85 18.28
CA GLY A 153 -4.84 -3.05 16.83
C GLY A 153 -3.59 -2.52 16.15
N GLY A 154 -3.18 -1.30 16.48
CA GLY A 154 -1.99 -0.68 15.91
C GLY A 154 -0.69 -1.37 16.33
N HIS A 155 -0.56 -1.76 17.60
CA HIS A 155 0.62 -2.40 18.13
C HIS A 155 0.86 -3.78 17.50
N ILE A 156 -0.14 -4.65 17.51
CA ILE A 156 -0.02 -5.99 16.91
C ILE A 156 0.23 -5.90 15.39
N ALA A 157 -0.47 -5.02 14.70
CA ALA A 157 -0.28 -4.84 13.26
C ALA A 157 1.10 -4.26 12.91
N SER A 158 1.66 -3.36 13.73
CA SER A 158 3.02 -2.84 13.50
C SER A 158 4.08 -3.94 13.58
N LEU A 159 3.99 -4.80 14.59
CA LEU A 159 4.90 -5.95 14.75
C LEU A 159 4.76 -6.97 13.59
N GLU A 160 3.55 -7.18 13.10
CA GLU A 160 3.32 -7.99 11.91
C GLU A 160 3.96 -7.38 10.66
N CYS A 161 3.85 -6.05 10.46
CA CYS A 161 4.54 -5.34 9.39
C CYS A 161 6.06 -5.49 9.48
N GLU A 162 6.64 -5.39 10.68
CA GLU A 162 8.07 -5.61 10.93
C GLU A 162 8.49 -7.02 10.51
N GLY A 163 7.71 -8.03 10.89
CA GLY A 163 7.94 -9.42 10.50
C GLY A 163 7.94 -9.60 8.98
N VAL A 164 6.92 -9.09 8.29
CA VAL A 164 6.81 -9.16 6.82
C VAL A 164 8.00 -8.47 6.14
N ALA A 165 8.32 -7.24 6.57
CA ALA A 165 9.39 -6.44 5.97
C ALA A 165 10.77 -7.06 6.17
N SER A 166 11.02 -7.73 7.32
CA SER A 166 12.27 -8.44 7.59
C SER A 166 12.58 -9.53 6.55
N ARG A 167 11.55 -10.05 5.88
CA ARG A 167 11.64 -11.03 4.80
C ARG A 167 11.71 -10.42 3.39
N GLY A 168 11.68 -9.07 3.30
CA GLY A 168 11.81 -8.35 2.04
C GLY A 168 10.50 -8.09 1.28
N MET A 169 9.36 -8.46 1.82
CA MET A 169 8.04 -8.19 1.28
C MET A 169 7.53 -6.84 1.78
N TYR A 170 6.87 -6.06 0.91
CA TYR A 170 6.23 -4.82 1.33
C TYR A 170 4.74 -5.00 1.62
N VAL A 171 4.20 -4.14 2.47
CA VAL A 171 2.80 -4.14 2.89
C VAL A 171 2.08 -2.87 2.43
N PHE A 172 0.74 -2.96 2.32
CA PHE A 172 -0.16 -1.81 2.17
C PHE A 172 -1.13 -1.77 3.34
N VAL A 173 -0.81 -1.02 4.36
CA VAL A 173 -1.70 -0.85 5.52
C VAL A 173 -3.00 -0.22 5.07
N LYS A 174 -4.14 -0.86 5.42
CA LYS A 174 -5.46 -0.50 4.89
C LYS A 174 -6.54 -0.48 5.96
N HIS A 175 -7.69 0.14 5.75
CA HIS A 175 -8.06 1.05 4.65
C HIS A 175 -8.06 2.49 5.16
N TYR A 176 -7.11 3.26 4.72
CA TYR A 176 -6.85 4.63 5.18
C TYR A 176 -7.84 5.61 4.54
N ALA A 177 -8.80 6.23 5.26
CA ALA A 177 -8.99 6.07 6.67
C ALA A 177 -10.48 6.11 7.03
N ILE A 178 -10.77 5.67 8.26
CA ILE A 178 -12.13 5.80 8.83
C ILE A 178 -13.17 4.97 8.05
N ASN A 179 -12.79 3.78 7.61
CA ASN A 179 -13.64 2.83 6.89
C ASN A 179 -14.18 1.77 7.85
N ASP A 180 -15.07 2.17 8.75
CA ASP A 180 -15.59 1.30 9.80
C ASP A 180 -17.05 0.90 9.55
N GLN A 181 -17.56 1.17 8.35
CA GLN A 181 -18.87 0.77 7.87
C GLN A 181 -18.78 0.33 6.41
N GLU A 182 -19.30 -0.87 6.12
CA GLU A 182 -19.25 -1.47 4.79
C GLU A 182 -20.48 -1.19 3.94
N ASP A 183 -21.62 -0.96 4.55
CA ASP A 183 -22.85 -0.70 3.84
C ASP A 183 -22.76 0.64 3.09
N HIS A 184 -23.04 0.60 1.77
CA HIS A 184 -22.95 1.73 0.83
C HIS A 184 -21.54 2.35 0.69
N ARG A 185 -20.47 1.62 1.01
CA ARG A 185 -19.08 2.14 0.92
C ARG A 185 -18.63 2.43 -0.50
N GLY A 186 -19.11 1.68 -1.48
CA GLY A 186 -18.72 1.77 -2.88
C GLY A 186 -19.78 2.45 -3.76
N ASP A 187 -19.66 2.19 -5.07
CA ASP A 187 -20.66 2.61 -6.06
C ASP A 187 -21.72 1.53 -6.18
N ARG A 188 -22.92 1.84 -5.71
CA ARG A 188 -24.06 0.94 -5.82
C ARG A 188 -25.34 1.74 -6.01
N GLU A 189 -26.12 1.38 -7.02
CA GLU A 189 -27.43 1.94 -7.28
C GLU A 189 -27.47 3.48 -7.41
N GLY A 190 -26.38 4.08 -7.94
CA GLY A 190 -26.24 5.52 -8.07
C GLY A 190 -25.83 6.25 -6.78
N GLN A 191 -25.46 5.51 -5.74
CA GLN A 191 -24.83 6.05 -4.55
C GLN A 191 -23.32 5.95 -4.68
N TYR A 192 -22.62 7.05 -4.41
CA TYR A 192 -21.18 7.16 -4.62
C TYR A 192 -20.45 7.30 -3.28
N SER A 193 -20.35 6.18 -2.57
CA SER A 193 -19.67 6.11 -1.29
C SER A 193 -20.45 6.71 -0.12
N ILE A 194 -20.09 6.27 1.08
CA ILE A 194 -20.62 6.79 2.34
C ILE A 194 -19.79 7.96 2.83
N ALA A 195 -20.43 8.96 3.43
CA ALA A 195 -19.77 10.07 4.11
C ALA A 195 -19.69 9.80 5.61
N THR A 196 -18.48 9.86 6.17
CA THR A 196 -18.23 9.71 7.60
C THR A 196 -17.90 11.05 8.24
N PHE A 197 -18.49 11.31 9.40
CA PHE A 197 -18.31 12.57 10.13
C PHE A 197 -17.88 12.28 11.56
N LEU A 198 -16.83 12.95 12.01
CA LEU A 198 -16.31 12.88 13.37
C LEU A 198 -15.54 14.15 13.68
N ASN A 199 -15.26 14.39 14.94
CA ASN A 199 -14.34 15.46 15.33
C ASN A 199 -12.88 15.01 15.22
N GLU A 200 -11.97 15.96 15.22
CA GLU A 200 -10.54 15.70 15.03
C GLU A 200 -9.94 14.83 16.15
N GLN A 201 -10.37 15.06 17.39
CA GLN A 201 -9.90 14.27 18.53
C GLN A 201 -10.24 12.79 18.36
N ALA A 202 -11.48 12.45 18.07
CA ALA A 202 -11.90 11.07 17.83
C ALA A 202 -11.18 10.47 16.62
N ALA A 203 -10.98 11.28 15.56
CA ALA A 203 -10.23 10.84 14.39
C ALA A 203 -8.81 10.40 14.78
N ARG A 204 -8.06 11.25 15.50
CA ARG A 204 -6.65 11.02 15.83
C ARG A 204 -6.45 9.97 16.92
N GLU A 205 -7.27 9.99 17.95
CA GLU A 205 -7.07 9.11 19.12
C GLU A 205 -7.59 7.69 18.89
N ILE A 206 -8.54 7.51 17.97
CA ILE A 206 -9.21 6.22 17.74
C ILE A 206 -8.93 5.72 16.32
N TYR A 207 -9.50 6.39 15.31
CA TYR A 207 -9.58 5.82 13.95
C TYR A 207 -8.28 5.90 13.14
N LEU A 208 -7.47 6.91 13.40
CA LEU A 208 -6.18 7.12 12.74
C LEU A 208 -5.02 6.53 13.54
N LYS A 209 -5.21 6.26 14.82
CA LYS A 209 -4.17 5.79 15.73
C LYS A 209 -3.49 4.50 15.28
N PRO A 210 -4.22 3.45 14.84
CA PRO A 210 -3.56 2.24 14.36
C PRO A 210 -2.69 2.47 13.12
N PHE A 211 -3.14 3.33 12.21
CA PHE A 211 -2.35 3.70 11.02
C PHE A 211 -1.08 4.46 11.39
N GLU A 212 -1.18 5.42 12.33
CA GLU A 212 -0.03 6.15 12.84
C GLU A 212 1.02 5.20 13.41
N MET A 213 0.59 4.23 14.22
CA MET A 213 1.49 3.25 14.83
C MET A 213 2.19 2.39 13.77
N CYS A 214 1.46 1.87 12.78
CA CYS A 214 2.04 1.10 11.69
C CYS A 214 3.03 1.93 10.84
N VAL A 215 2.65 3.14 10.46
CA VAL A 215 3.50 4.02 9.61
C VAL A 215 4.77 4.46 10.34
N LYS A 216 4.71 4.57 11.67
CA LYS A 216 5.83 4.93 12.55
C LYS A 216 6.48 3.73 13.21
N ALA A 217 6.18 2.49 12.76
CA ALA A 217 6.85 1.29 13.24
C ALA A 217 8.36 1.36 12.99
N ASP A 218 9.11 0.65 13.81
CA ASP A 218 10.57 0.65 13.71
C ASP A 218 11.03 0.09 12.36
N ALA A 219 12.15 0.60 11.87
CA ALA A 219 12.83 0.03 10.72
C ALA A 219 13.40 -1.35 11.09
N VAL A 220 13.47 -2.24 10.12
CA VAL A 220 13.95 -3.61 10.31
C VAL A 220 15.17 -3.91 9.45
N GLU A 221 16.02 -4.79 9.95
CA GLU A 221 17.10 -5.35 9.15
C GLU A 221 16.57 -6.42 8.19
N MET A 222 16.87 -6.26 6.92
CA MET A 222 16.53 -7.20 5.86
C MET A 222 17.80 -7.78 5.24
N ASN A 223 17.80 -9.10 5.05
CA ASN A 223 18.86 -9.79 4.31
C ASN A 223 18.63 -9.73 2.81
N TYR A 224 19.69 -9.48 2.05
CA TYR A 224 19.63 -9.52 0.58
C TYR A 224 20.92 -10.05 -0.03
N VAL A 225 20.85 -10.46 -1.28
CA VAL A 225 22.03 -10.85 -2.07
C VAL A 225 22.56 -9.62 -2.79
N LYS A 226 23.79 -9.24 -2.48
CA LYS A 226 24.48 -8.12 -3.11
C LYS A 226 25.28 -8.61 -4.29
N ASP A 227 25.11 -7.98 -5.46
CA ASP A 227 26.04 -8.09 -6.58
C ASP A 227 27.29 -7.24 -6.28
N ASN A 228 28.46 -7.86 -6.32
CA ASN A 228 29.75 -7.20 -6.06
C ASN A 228 30.32 -6.49 -7.30
N GLY A 229 29.67 -6.60 -8.47
CA GLY A 229 30.08 -5.97 -9.73
C GLY A 229 31.25 -6.68 -10.45
N ASP A 230 31.76 -7.77 -9.91
CA ASP A 230 32.83 -8.59 -10.48
C ASP A 230 32.37 -9.99 -10.93
N GLY A 231 31.05 -10.19 -10.97
CA GLY A 231 30.41 -11.48 -11.25
C GLY A 231 30.28 -12.39 -10.04
N THR A 232 30.61 -11.91 -8.83
CA THR A 232 30.39 -12.62 -7.58
C THR A 232 29.25 -11.99 -6.78
N TYR A 233 28.66 -12.77 -5.87
CA TYR A 233 27.59 -12.35 -4.99
C TYR A 233 27.93 -12.60 -3.53
N SER A 234 27.44 -11.75 -2.64
CA SER A 234 27.60 -11.90 -1.19
C SER A 234 26.31 -11.61 -0.45
N ASN A 235 26.14 -12.25 0.72
CA ASN A 235 25.06 -11.88 1.62
C ASN A 235 25.37 -10.52 2.26
N ALA A 236 24.35 -9.69 2.32
CA ALA A 236 24.41 -8.37 2.96
C ALA A 236 23.10 -8.10 3.70
N THR A 237 23.13 -7.12 4.61
CA THR A 237 21.95 -6.64 5.29
C THR A 237 21.75 -5.15 4.99
N THR A 238 20.51 -4.69 5.08
CA THR A 238 20.15 -3.29 4.98
C THR A 238 18.98 -3.01 5.91
N GLU A 239 18.93 -1.82 6.45
CA GLU A 239 17.78 -1.34 7.22
C GLU A 239 16.74 -0.77 6.27
N ILE A 240 15.48 -1.17 6.44
CA ILE A 240 14.34 -0.71 5.64
C ILE A 240 13.17 -0.32 6.54
N PRO A 241 12.32 0.65 6.14
CA PRO A 241 11.06 0.91 6.83
C PRO A 241 10.15 -0.30 6.81
N SER A 242 9.49 -0.60 7.92
CA SER A 242 8.56 -1.74 8.02
C SER A 242 7.29 -1.54 7.18
N VAL A 243 6.88 -0.29 6.97
CA VAL A 243 5.70 0.05 6.17
C VAL A 243 6.09 1.01 5.05
N THR A 244 5.97 0.54 3.82
CA THR A 244 6.26 1.31 2.61
C THR A 244 5.06 1.49 1.69
N GLY A 245 3.89 0.97 2.07
CA GLY A 245 2.63 1.13 1.34
C GLY A 245 1.45 1.45 2.27
N VAL A 246 0.53 2.27 1.77
CA VAL A 246 -0.77 2.56 2.42
C VAL A 246 -1.86 2.51 1.36
N MET A 247 -2.98 1.86 1.68
CA MET A 247 -4.15 1.82 0.80
C MET A 247 -5.24 2.73 1.36
N THR A 248 -5.68 3.70 0.55
CA THR A 248 -6.78 4.59 0.93
C THR A 248 -8.13 3.89 0.79
N SER A 249 -9.10 4.31 1.59
CA SER A 249 -10.41 3.68 1.67
C SER A 249 -11.43 4.22 0.66
N PHE A 250 -12.55 3.51 0.52
CA PHE A 250 -13.67 3.91 -0.35
C PHE A 250 -14.46 5.11 0.18
N ASN A 251 -14.64 5.20 1.50
CA ASN A 251 -15.52 6.20 2.12
C ASN A 251 -15.02 7.63 1.92
N ARG A 252 -15.93 8.57 2.16
CA ARG A 252 -15.62 9.99 2.26
C ARG A 252 -15.40 10.34 3.74
N VAL A 253 -14.42 11.19 3.99
CA VAL A 253 -14.26 11.86 5.29
C VAL A 253 -14.81 13.27 5.13
N GLY A 254 -15.90 13.56 5.81
CA GLY A 254 -16.76 14.66 5.45
C GLY A 254 -17.35 14.43 4.05
N TYR A 255 -17.15 15.37 3.15
CA TYR A 255 -17.64 15.27 1.75
C TYR A 255 -16.57 14.84 0.75
N THR A 256 -15.31 14.69 1.19
CA THR A 256 -14.18 14.39 0.31
C THR A 256 -13.83 12.91 0.41
N TRP A 257 -13.74 12.22 -0.74
CA TRP A 257 -13.25 10.86 -0.78
C TRP A 257 -11.86 10.74 -0.13
N ALA A 258 -11.64 9.70 0.68
CA ALA A 258 -10.41 9.55 1.47
C ALA A 258 -9.14 9.62 0.61
N GLY A 259 -9.10 8.91 -0.54
CA GLY A 259 -7.95 8.92 -1.46
C GLY A 259 -7.74 10.24 -2.20
N GLY A 260 -8.73 11.13 -2.23
CA GLY A 260 -8.65 12.48 -2.79
C GLY A 260 -8.62 13.58 -1.73
N ASN A 261 -8.41 13.23 -0.47
CA ASN A 261 -8.42 14.18 0.65
C ASN A 261 -7.00 14.64 0.97
N TYR A 262 -6.65 15.84 0.52
CA TYR A 262 -5.33 16.44 0.74
C TYR A 262 -4.92 16.48 2.23
N ASN A 263 -5.85 16.80 3.14
CA ASN A 263 -5.54 16.89 4.56
C ASN A 263 -5.18 15.53 5.16
N LEU A 264 -5.81 14.44 4.68
CA LEU A 264 -5.45 13.08 5.10
C LEU A 264 -4.14 12.61 4.45
N VAL A 265 -4.05 12.74 3.12
CA VAL A 265 -2.96 12.15 2.35
C VAL A 265 -1.67 12.96 2.50
N THR A 266 -1.69 14.24 2.14
CA THR A 266 -0.49 15.09 2.24
C THR A 266 -0.32 15.69 3.63
N GLY A 267 -1.38 16.28 4.18
CA GLY A 267 -1.28 16.99 5.46
C GLY A 267 -0.88 16.08 6.62
N LEU A 268 -1.60 14.98 6.79
CA LEU A 268 -1.38 14.08 7.91
C LEU A 268 -0.35 12.99 7.59
N LEU A 269 -0.61 12.16 6.59
CA LEU A 269 0.21 10.96 6.34
C LEU A 269 1.63 11.33 5.91
N ARG A 270 1.79 12.23 4.92
CA ARG A 270 3.13 12.62 4.44
C ARG A 270 3.82 13.63 5.35
N ASN A 271 3.17 14.76 5.66
CA ASN A 271 3.86 15.87 6.33
C ASN A 271 3.95 15.67 7.85
N GLU A 272 2.87 15.23 8.51
CA GLU A 272 2.87 15.11 9.97
C GLU A 272 3.49 13.78 10.42
N TRP A 273 3.17 12.67 9.73
CA TRP A 273 3.73 11.36 10.08
C TRP A 273 5.02 11.01 9.35
N GLY A 274 5.41 11.78 8.33
CA GLY A 274 6.66 11.59 7.59
C GLY A 274 6.66 10.38 6.66
N PHE A 275 5.49 9.93 6.20
CA PHE A 275 5.40 8.76 5.32
C PHE A 275 5.86 9.08 3.89
N HIS A 276 6.88 8.38 3.42
CA HIS A 276 7.47 8.54 2.08
C HIS A 276 7.13 7.38 1.11
N GLY A 277 6.39 6.38 1.58
CA GLY A 277 6.05 5.21 0.79
C GLY A 277 4.95 5.44 -0.24
N PHE A 278 4.57 4.37 -0.92
CA PHE A 278 3.57 4.37 -1.98
C PHE A 278 2.14 4.39 -1.43
N ILE A 279 1.31 5.30 -1.92
CA ILE A 279 -0.10 5.42 -1.52
C ILE A 279 -0.97 4.99 -2.70
N ILE A 280 -1.64 3.85 -2.54
CA ILE A 280 -2.56 3.29 -3.53
C ILE A 280 -4.01 3.54 -3.11
N THR A 281 -4.95 3.55 -4.06
CA THR A 281 -6.38 3.53 -3.74
C THR A 281 -6.84 2.13 -3.38
N ASP A 282 -8.00 1.99 -2.75
CA ASP A 282 -8.76 0.73 -2.78
C ASP A 282 -9.25 0.45 -4.23
N ASN A 283 -9.89 -0.71 -4.46
CA ASN A 283 -10.24 -1.18 -5.79
C ASN A 283 -11.09 -0.16 -6.58
N ALA A 284 -10.47 0.44 -7.59
CA ALA A 284 -11.06 1.50 -8.40
C ALA A 284 -11.70 1.01 -9.71
N ASN A 285 -11.85 -0.30 -9.91
CA ASN A 285 -12.43 -0.85 -11.14
C ASN A 285 -13.89 -0.40 -11.35
N THR A 286 -14.62 -0.19 -10.27
CA THR A 286 -16.01 0.24 -10.27
C THR A 286 -16.24 1.64 -9.70
N GLY A 287 -15.20 2.25 -9.15
CA GLY A 287 -15.29 3.51 -8.42
C GLY A 287 -15.30 4.74 -9.33
N VAL A 288 -16.44 5.10 -9.87
CA VAL A 288 -16.61 6.30 -10.72
C VAL A 288 -16.19 7.59 -9.97
N PHE A 289 -16.35 7.62 -8.64
CA PHE A 289 -16.00 8.75 -7.79
C PHE A 289 -14.50 8.80 -7.41
N MET A 290 -13.75 7.74 -7.69
CA MET A 290 -12.32 7.63 -7.37
C MET A 290 -11.50 8.26 -8.51
N ASP A 291 -11.54 9.59 -8.58
CA ASP A 291 -10.89 10.35 -9.65
C ASP A 291 -9.38 10.40 -9.49
N ALA A 292 -8.64 10.02 -10.55
CA ALA A 292 -7.18 9.97 -10.53
C ALA A 292 -6.55 11.36 -10.39
N GLY A 293 -7.13 12.39 -11.00
CA GLY A 293 -6.65 13.77 -10.88
C GLY A 293 -6.77 14.27 -9.45
N GLN A 294 -7.91 14.03 -8.80
CA GLN A 294 -8.11 14.37 -7.39
C GLN A 294 -7.14 13.62 -6.48
N MET A 295 -6.92 12.33 -6.75
CA MET A 295 -5.99 11.48 -6.02
C MET A 295 -4.57 12.04 -6.06
N ILE A 296 -4.06 12.38 -7.26
CA ILE A 296 -2.71 12.94 -7.43
C ILE A 296 -2.59 14.30 -6.76
N GLN A 297 -3.60 15.18 -6.92
CA GLN A 297 -3.61 16.48 -6.25
C GLN A 297 -3.62 16.36 -4.73
N ALA A 298 -4.18 15.27 -4.20
CA ALA A 298 -4.12 14.95 -2.78
C ALA A 298 -2.76 14.39 -2.32
N GLY A 299 -1.89 13.96 -3.24
CA GLY A 299 -0.56 13.41 -2.95
C GLY A 299 -0.48 11.90 -2.89
N ALA A 300 -1.48 11.17 -3.40
CA ALA A 300 -1.44 9.73 -3.58
C ALA A 300 -0.84 9.36 -4.95
N ASP A 301 -0.34 8.13 -5.08
CA ASP A 301 0.57 7.74 -6.16
C ASP A 301 -0.07 6.83 -7.20
N GLY A 302 -0.89 5.86 -6.78
CA GLY A 302 -1.39 4.84 -7.66
C GLY A 302 -2.87 4.53 -7.50
N LYS A 303 -3.50 4.14 -8.62
CA LYS A 303 -4.89 3.73 -8.66
C LYS A 303 -4.96 2.21 -8.77
N LEU A 304 -5.56 1.53 -7.79
CA LEU A 304 -5.76 0.08 -7.84
C LEU A 304 -6.79 -0.26 -8.91
N THR A 305 -6.33 -0.46 -10.12
CA THR A 305 -7.14 -0.92 -11.25
C THR A 305 -6.28 -1.73 -12.21
N ASN A 306 -6.83 -2.80 -12.75
CA ASN A 306 -6.23 -3.63 -13.79
C ASN A 306 -7.11 -3.71 -15.04
N LEU A 307 -8.20 -2.94 -15.08
CA LEU A 307 -9.08 -2.90 -16.24
C LEU A 307 -8.73 -1.73 -17.16
N PRO A 308 -8.66 -1.94 -18.48
CA PRO A 308 -8.50 -0.85 -19.45
C PRO A 308 -9.58 0.24 -19.31
N SER A 309 -10.77 -0.12 -18.81
CA SER A 309 -11.86 0.80 -18.50
C SER A 309 -11.61 1.62 -17.22
N GLY A 310 -10.76 1.17 -16.31
CA GLY A 310 -10.30 1.93 -15.17
C GLY A 310 -9.35 3.06 -15.57
N ALA A 311 -8.72 2.95 -16.74
CA ALA A 311 -7.95 4.00 -17.41
C ALA A 311 -8.83 5.11 -18.04
N ARG A 312 -10.13 5.18 -17.71
CA ARG A 312 -11.05 6.20 -18.26
C ARG A 312 -10.69 7.65 -17.90
N TYR A 313 -9.69 7.84 -17.10
CA TYR A 313 -9.23 9.16 -16.74
C TYR A 313 -7.95 9.46 -17.50
N THR A 314 -8.13 10.00 -18.71
CA THR A 314 -7.06 10.72 -19.38
C THR A 314 -6.70 11.91 -18.50
N PHE A 315 -5.43 12.04 -18.18
CA PHE A 315 -4.90 13.32 -17.73
C PHE A 315 -5.15 14.35 -18.83
N ASN A 316 -5.98 15.32 -18.56
CA ASN A 316 -6.11 16.52 -19.41
C ASN A 316 -5.14 17.57 -18.92
#